data_a81b003c47dc90123069215f5935fea5
#
_entry.id   a81b003c47dc90123069215f5935fea5
#
_cell.length_a   1.000
_cell.length_b   1.000
_cell.length_c   1.000
_cell.angle_alpha   90.00
_cell.angle_beta   90.00
_cell.angle_gamma   90.00
#
_symmetry.space_group_name_H-M   'P 1'
#
loop_
_entity.id
_entity.type
_entity.pdbx_description
1 polymer ?
#
loop_
_entity_poly.entity_id
_entity_poly.type
_entity_poly.pdbx_seq_one_letter_code
_entity_poly.pdbx_strand_id
1 'polypeptide(L)' 'MTSKYIYRTYDQSSIDGIEKGDREHMKLLNLGYRVSHTSGGLMSAHITYELIK' A
#
# COMPACT_ATOMS: atom_id res chain seq x y z
N MET A 1 -9.86 19.39 -9.56
CA MET A 1 -8.85 18.48 -9.01
C MET A 1 -9.49 17.16 -8.63
N THR A 2 -8.90 16.03 -9.05
CA THR A 2 -9.47 14.71 -8.86
C THR A 2 -8.53 13.87 -7.99
N SER A 3 -9.09 13.11 -7.08
CA SER A 3 -8.33 12.15 -6.27
C SER A 3 -8.77 10.74 -6.58
N LYS A 4 -7.81 9.83 -6.63
CA LYS A 4 -8.07 8.41 -6.74
C LYS A 4 -7.50 7.71 -5.51
N TYR A 5 -8.24 6.74 -5.03
CA TYR A 5 -7.82 5.98 -3.86
C TYR A 5 -7.70 4.51 -4.23
N ILE A 6 -6.65 3.89 -3.74
CA ILE A 6 -6.42 2.45 -3.89
C ILE A 6 -6.22 1.86 -2.51
N TYR A 7 -6.90 0.76 -2.23
CA TYR A 7 -6.79 0.05 -0.96
C TYR A 7 -6.02 -1.24 -1.18
N ARG A 8 -5.01 -1.47 -0.37
CA ARG A 8 -4.20 -2.69 -0.45
C ARG A 8 -4.04 -3.31 0.92
N THR A 9 -4.06 -4.63 0.93
CA THR A 9 -3.77 -5.40 2.12
C THR A 9 -2.51 -6.21 1.85
N TYR A 10 -1.53 -6.07 2.73
CA TYR A 10 -0.25 -6.77 2.60
C TYR A 10 -0.10 -7.77 3.71
N ASP A 11 0.34 -8.98 3.34
CA ASP A 11 0.61 -10.04 4.28
C ASP A 11 1.97 -9.81 4.92
N GLN A 12 1.99 -9.75 6.25
CA GLN A 12 3.24 -9.59 7.00
C GLN A 12 3.59 -10.83 7.81
N SER A 13 2.90 -11.95 7.54
CA SER A 13 3.10 -13.18 8.26
C SER A 13 4.20 -14.06 7.67
N SER A 14 4.71 -13.73 6.49
CA SER A 14 5.75 -14.51 5.84
C SER A 14 6.73 -13.57 5.14
N ILE A 15 7.95 -14.05 4.92
CA ILE A 15 8.97 -13.27 4.21
C ILE A 15 8.53 -13.01 2.78
N ASP A 16 7.95 -14.00 2.12
CA ASP A 16 7.47 -13.84 0.74
C ASP A 16 6.36 -12.79 0.67
N GLY A 17 5.45 -12.79 1.63
CA GLY A 17 4.38 -11.81 1.69
C GLY A 17 4.91 -10.39 1.90
N ILE A 18 5.89 -10.25 2.78
CA ILE A 18 6.52 -8.96 3.05
C ILE A 18 7.22 -8.44 1.80
N GLU A 19 7.96 -9.29 1.10
CA GLU A 19 8.66 -8.89 -0.11
C GLU A 19 7.70 -8.50 -1.22
N LYS A 20 6.62 -9.27 -1.41
CA LYS A 20 5.59 -8.93 -2.38
C LYS A 20 4.94 -7.60 -2.08
N GLY A 21 4.60 -7.38 -0.81
CA GLY A 21 3.99 -6.13 -0.38
C GLY A 21 4.91 -4.94 -0.62
N ASP A 22 6.19 -5.13 -0.35
CA ASP A 22 7.18 -4.08 -0.54
C ASP A 22 7.29 -3.69 -2.02
N ARG A 23 7.34 -4.67 -2.92
CA ARG A 23 7.38 -4.40 -4.34
C ARG A 23 6.14 -3.66 -4.84
N GLU A 24 4.96 -4.08 -4.37
CA GLU A 24 3.71 -3.43 -4.74
C GLU A 24 3.68 -1.99 -4.22
N HIS A 25 4.12 -1.79 -2.99
CA HIS A 25 4.20 -0.47 -2.38
C HIS A 25 5.09 0.46 -3.22
N MET A 26 6.29 0.01 -3.56
CA MET A 26 7.22 0.81 -4.36
C MET A 26 6.65 1.11 -5.73
N LYS A 27 5.97 0.14 -6.33
CA LYS A 27 5.35 0.34 -7.63
C LYS A 27 4.31 1.46 -7.60
N LEU A 28 3.47 1.46 -6.57
CA LEU A 28 2.46 2.50 -6.42
C LEU A 28 3.09 3.87 -6.18
N LEU A 29 4.14 3.93 -5.38
CA LEU A 29 4.86 5.19 -5.16
C LEU A 29 5.47 5.71 -6.46
N ASN A 30 6.00 4.82 -7.29
CA ASN A 30 6.56 5.21 -8.59
C ASN A 30 5.50 5.73 -9.55
N LEU A 31 4.26 5.29 -9.40
CA LEU A 31 3.14 5.77 -10.20
C LEU A 31 2.59 7.11 -9.72
N GLY A 32 3.10 7.62 -8.61
CA GLY A 32 2.68 8.91 -8.08
C GLY A 32 1.73 8.84 -6.90
N TYR A 33 1.39 7.64 -6.47
CA TYR A 33 0.54 7.47 -5.28
C TYR A 33 1.32 7.78 -4.02
N ARG A 34 0.60 8.23 -3.01
CA ARG A 34 1.16 8.49 -1.68
C ARG A 34 0.30 7.81 -0.63
N VAL A 35 0.92 7.41 0.47
CA VAL A 35 0.20 6.81 1.58
C VAL A 35 -0.67 7.86 2.23
N SER A 36 -1.96 7.59 2.27
CA SER A 36 -2.95 8.47 2.88
C SER A 36 -3.32 7.99 4.28
N HIS A 37 -3.46 6.68 4.44
CA HIS A 37 -3.87 6.10 5.71
C HIS A 37 -3.32 4.69 5.83
N THR A 38 -2.98 4.30 7.05
CA THR A 38 -2.54 2.95 7.34
C THR A 38 -3.24 2.41 8.56
N SER A 39 -3.50 1.11 8.55
CA SER A 39 -4.01 0.41 9.71
C SER A 39 -3.57 -1.04 9.60
N GLY A 40 -3.85 -1.83 10.62
CA GLY A 40 -3.54 -3.25 10.58
C GLY A 40 -2.99 -3.74 11.89
N GLY A 41 -2.54 -4.99 11.89
CA GLY A 41 -2.02 -5.67 13.06
C GLY A 41 -0.72 -6.37 12.77
N LEU A 42 -0.45 -7.43 13.54
CA LEU A 42 0.82 -8.15 13.42
C LEU A 42 0.93 -8.98 12.13
N MET A 43 -0.21 -9.42 11.60
CA MET A 43 -0.21 -10.38 10.49
C MET A 43 -0.46 -9.73 9.14
N SER A 44 -1.01 -8.53 9.12
CA SER A 44 -1.32 -7.85 7.88
C SER A 44 -1.32 -6.34 8.06
N ALA A 45 -1.08 -5.64 6.97
CA ALA A 45 -1.15 -4.19 6.93
C ALA A 45 -2.15 -3.77 5.87
N HIS A 46 -2.99 -2.79 6.21
CA HIS A 46 -3.96 -2.22 5.29
C HIS A 46 -3.53 -0.80 4.98
N ILE A 47 -3.28 -0.51 3.72
CA ILE A 47 -2.79 0.80 3.32
C ILE A 47 -3.72 1.39 2.28
N THR A 48 -4.07 2.65 2.49
CA THR A 48 -4.82 3.44 1.53
C THR A 48 -3.85 4.39 0.85
N TYR A 49 -3.82 4.34 -0.46
CA TYR A 49 -2.99 5.23 -1.27
C TYR A 49 -3.88 6.25 -1.95
N GLU A 50 -3.36 7.42 -2.15
CA GLU A 50 -4.07 8.51 -2.82
C GLU A 50 -3.21 9.05 -3.96
N LEU A 51 -3.84 9.23 -5.12
CA LEU A 51 -3.23 9.91 -6.25
C LEU A 51 -4.04 11.18 -6.50
N ILE A 52 -3.38 12.31 -6.42
CA ILE A 52 -4.01 13.61 -6.65
C ILE A 52 -3.57 14.11 -8.02
N LYS A 53 -4.57 14.42 -8.84
CA LYS A 53 -4.31 14.94 -10.18
C LYS A 53 -4.77 16.38 -10.31
#